data_36f62f5aba1a3c7a43db0067293eea64
#
_entry.id   36f62f5aba1a3c7a43db0067293eea64
#
_cell.length_a   1.000
_cell.length_b   1.000
_cell.length_c   1.000
_cell.angle_alpha   90.00
_cell.angle_beta   90.00
_cell.angle_gamma   90.00
#
_symmetry.space_group_name_H-M   'P 1'
#
loop_
_entity.id
_entity.type
_entity.pdbx_description
1 polymer ?
#
loop_
_entity_poly.entity_id
_entity_poly.type
_entity_poly.pdbx_seq_one_letter_code
_entity_poly.pdbx_strand_id
1 'polypeptide(L)'
;EKTPQNVFYLKEIFELYPNAKIINMVRDPRAILLSQKNKWNRRNLGGNYMTKREALRLRINYHPITLSKLWNASINAANQFTNDKRMITVRFEDLLETPEITIQNVCQHINVSFDKNMLNITQESSSIEKDSKEIGFKKERASNWKKGGLNTTERWICQYMCKENLQKNSYELETIQPNIFLLSYYLYSFPIKILLALMMNLNRMKNIVETLKRRLK
;
A
#
# COMPACT_ATOMS: atom_id res chain seq x y z
N GLU A 1 -15.96 -2.69 -6.25
CA GLU A 1 -15.53 -1.57 -5.38
C GLU A 1 -14.03 -1.69 -5.06
N LYS A 2 -13.28 -0.60 -5.14
CA LYS A 2 -11.84 -0.56 -4.87
C LYS A 2 -11.50 0.56 -3.88
N THR A 3 -11.78 0.35 -2.61
CA THR A 3 -11.44 1.27 -1.52
C THR A 3 -10.54 0.55 -0.51
N PRO A 4 -9.24 0.90 -0.40
CA PRO A 4 -8.31 0.18 0.49
C PRO A 4 -8.75 0.13 1.95
N GLN A 5 -9.51 1.13 2.41
CA GLN A 5 -10.03 1.17 3.79
C GLN A 5 -11.08 0.10 4.07
N ASN A 6 -11.68 -0.52 3.06
CA ASN A 6 -12.69 -1.57 3.23
C ASN A 6 -12.15 -2.79 4.01
N VAL A 7 -10.82 -2.98 4.02
CA VAL A 7 -10.18 -4.04 4.82
C VAL A 7 -10.52 -3.94 6.33
N PHE A 8 -10.81 -2.74 6.84
CA PHE A 8 -11.17 -2.52 8.24
C PHE A 8 -12.65 -2.77 8.53
N TYR A 9 -13.45 -3.03 7.51
CA TYR A 9 -14.89 -3.25 7.59
C TYR A 9 -15.31 -4.59 6.98
N LEU A 10 -14.37 -5.55 6.90
CA LEU A 10 -14.66 -6.86 6.31
C LEU A 10 -15.79 -7.59 7.02
N LYS A 11 -15.88 -7.46 8.34
CA LYS A 11 -16.97 -8.05 9.13
C LYS A 11 -18.33 -7.51 8.67
N GLU A 12 -18.49 -6.20 8.66
CA GLU A 12 -19.70 -5.51 8.26
C GLU A 12 -20.05 -5.79 6.79
N ILE A 13 -19.03 -5.85 5.92
CA ILE A 13 -19.22 -6.20 4.51
C ILE A 13 -19.77 -7.61 4.38
N PHE A 14 -19.25 -8.59 5.10
CA PHE A 14 -19.71 -9.96 5.04
C PHE A 14 -21.09 -10.19 5.70
N GLU A 15 -21.44 -9.35 6.68
CA GLU A 15 -22.78 -9.35 7.28
C GLU A 15 -23.82 -8.75 6.34
N LEU A 16 -23.51 -7.61 5.70
CA LEU A 16 -24.44 -6.93 4.79
C LEU A 16 -24.52 -7.58 3.40
N TYR A 17 -23.43 -8.19 2.96
CA TYR A 17 -23.29 -8.84 1.65
C TYR A 17 -22.72 -10.26 1.81
N PRO A 18 -23.54 -11.24 2.22
CA PRO A 18 -23.07 -12.61 2.53
C PRO A 18 -22.34 -13.30 1.36
N ASN A 19 -22.69 -12.94 0.13
CA ASN A 19 -22.12 -13.51 -1.10
C ASN A 19 -20.95 -12.69 -1.67
N ALA A 20 -20.52 -11.62 -0.98
CA ALA A 20 -19.41 -10.80 -1.48
C ALA A 20 -18.12 -11.61 -1.56
N LYS A 21 -17.40 -11.45 -2.67
CA LYS A 21 -16.06 -11.99 -2.87
C LYS A 21 -15.03 -10.87 -2.70
N ILE A 22 -14.02 -11.12 -1.90
CA ILE A 22 -12.97 -10.14 -1.57
C ILE A 22 -11.64 -10.60 -2.14
N ILE A 23 -10.98 -9.70 -2.86
CA ILE A 23 -9.60 -9.85 -3.30
C ILE A 23 -8.76 -8.90 -2.45
N ASN A 24 -8.01 -9.44 -1.50
CA ASN A 24 -7.10 -8.70 -0.65
C ASN A 24 -5.71 -8.61 -1.31
N MET A 25 -5.38 -7.45 -1.87
CA MET A 25 -4.07 -7.23 -2.50
C MET A 25 -3.05 -6.79 -1.46
N VAL A 26 -2.00 -7.60 -1.25
CA VAL A 26 -0.87 -7.32 -0.36
C VAL A 26 0.35 -6.94 -1.19
N ARG A 27 1.14 -5.99 -0.72
CA ARG A 27 2.38 -5.55 -1.35
C ARG A 27 3.44 -5.27 -0.29
N ASP A 28 4.72 -5.45 -0.65
CA ASP A 28 5.86 -5.09 0.22
C ASP A 28 5.69 -3.65 0.76
N PRO A 29 5.68 -3.45 2.08
CA PRO A 29 5.48 -2.12 2.66
C PRO A 29 6.60 -1.13 2.28
N ARG A 30 7.81 -1.60 1.98
CA ARG A 30 8.92 -0.75 1.50
C ARG A 30 8.61 -0.19 0.10
N ALA A 31 8.03 -1.01 -0.77
CA ALA A 31 7.55 -0.54 -2.08
C ALA A 31 6.38 0.46 -1.94
N ILE A 32 5.51 0.25 -0.96
CA ILE A 32 4.42 1.20 -0.64
C ILE A 32 5.00 2.51 -0.10
N LEU A 33 5.99 2.46 0.81
CA LEU A 33 6.68 3.65 1.31
C LEU A 33 7.25 4.48 0.16
N LEU A 34 8.01 3.84 -0.75
CA LEU A 34 8.59 4.51 -1.91
C LEU A 34 7.52 5.17 -2.78
N SER A 35 6.45 4.44 -3.08
CA SER A 35 5.34 4.95 -3.86
C SER A 35 4.68 6.17 -3.20
N GLN A 36 4.41 6.11 -1.89
CA GLN A 36 3.78 7.21 -1.16
C GLN A 36 4.72 8.41 -1.00
N LYS A 37 6.03 8.19 -0.82
CA LYS A 37 7.05 9.23 -0.76
C LYS A 37 7.08 10.07 -2.04
N ASN A 38 6.89 9.43 -3.19
CA ASN A 38 6.95 10.08 -4.50
C ASN A 38 5.58 10.53 -5.04
N LYS A 39 4.49 10.19 -4.36
CA LYS A 39 3.12 10.43 -4.85
C LYS A 39 2.81 11.90 -5.15
N TRP A 40 3.41 12.82 -4.40
CA TRP A 40 3.27 14.28 -4.64
C TRP A 40 3.85 14.74 -5.98
N ASN A 41 4.84 13.99 -6.49
CA ASN A 41 5.53 14.30 -7.76
C ASN A 41 4.81 13.75 -9.00
N ARG A 42 3.73 13.00 -8.82
CA ARG A 42 3.01 12.34 -9.91
C ARG A 42 2.51 13.31 -10.99
N ARG A 43 2.24 14.57 -10.62
CA ARG A 43 1.89 15.63 -11.56
C ARG A 43 2.96 15.79 -12.66
N ASN A 44 4.24 15.66 -12.30
CA ASN A 44 5.36 15.80 -13.24
C ASN A 44 5.59 14.54 -14.10
N LEU A 45 4.89 13.45 -13.79
CA LEU A 45 5.02 12.14 -14.44
C LEU A 45 3.86 11.82 -15.40
N GLY A 46 3.01 12.80 -15.73
CA GLY A 46 1.85 12.60 -16.61
C GLY A 46 0.50 12.47 -15.91
N GLY A 47 0.50 12.40 -14.57
CA GLY A 47 -0.74 12.38 -13.77
C GLY A 47 -1.46 13.71 -13.81
N ASN A 48 -2.54 13.79 -14.60
CA ASN A 48 -3.34 14.99 -14.76
C ASN A 48 -4.04 15.39 -13.44
N TYR A 49 -4.24 16.72 -13.23
CA TYR A 49 -5.14 17.32 -12.24
C TYR A 49 -4.74 17.33 -10.77
N MET A 50 -3.48 17.10 -10.44
CA MET A 50 -3.03 17.33 -9.07
C MET A 50 -2.78 18.83 -8.82
N THR A 51 -3.54 19.45 -7.93
CA THR A 51 -3.31 20.85 -7.50
C THR A 51 -2.06 20.95 -6.62
N LYS A 52 -1.47 22.16 -6.51
CA LYS A 52 -0.33 22.40 -5.58
C LYS A 52 -0.69 22.05 -4.13
N ARG A 53 -1.93 22.38 -3.71
CA ARG A 53 -2.46 22.04 -2.37
C ARG A 53 -2.52 20.52 -2.14
N GLU A 54 -2.93 19.78 -3.15
CA GLU A 54 -2.97 18.32 -3.09
C GLU A 54 -1.56 17.72 -3.01
N ALA A 55 -0.62 18.21 -3.81
CA ALA A 55 0.79 17.79 -3.76
C ALA A 55 1.39 18.05 -2.38
N LEU A 56 1.16 19.24 -1.79
CA LEU A 56 1.61 19.58 -0.44
C LEU A 56 0.99 18.64 0.61
N ARG A 57 -0.31 18.37 0.51
CA ARG A 57 -1.01 17.43 1.40
C ARG A 57 -0.41 16.03 1.34
N LEU A 58 -0.11 15.52 0.15
CA LEU A 58 0.50 14.20 -0.02
C LEU A 58 1.91 14.15 0.59
N ARG A 59 2.71 15.22 0.43
CA ARG A 59 4.03 15.33 1.04
C ARG A 59 3.98 15.40 2.57
N ILE A 60 2.98 16.09 3.13
CA ILE A 60 2.76 16.16 4.58
C ILE A 60 2.30 14.81 5.13
N ASN A 61 1.42 14.10 4.41
CA ASN A 61 0.91 12.81 4.82
C ASN A 61 1.98 11.68 4.81
N TYR A 62 3.09 11.88 4.09
CA TYR A 62 4.17 10.91 4.09
C TYR A 62 4.94 10.93 5.41
N HIS A 63 4.97 9.79 6.09
CA HIS A 63 5.86 9.51 7.22
C HIS A 63 6.08 8.00 7.33
N PRO A 64 7.34 7.48 7.48
CA PRO A 64 7.60 6.05 7.48
C PRO A 64 6.89 5.32 8.62
N ILE A 65 6.87 5.90 9.83
CA ILE A 65 6.18 5.30 10.99
C ILE A 65 4.68 5.18 10.72
N THR A 66 4.02 6.26 10.25
CA THR A 66 2.57 6.25 9.98
C THR A 66 2.19 5.19 8.96
N LEU A 67 2.96 5.10 7.86
CA LEU A 67 2.66 4.16 6.78
C LEU A 67 2.91 2.70 7.20
N SER A 68 3.97 2.46 7.98
CA SER A 68 4.26 1.13 8.53
C SER A 68 3.16 0.67 9.49
N LYS A 69 2.70 1.54 10.40
CA LYS A 69 1.56 1.26 11.29
C LYS A 69 0.29 0.95 10.50
N LEU A 70 -0.02 1.77 9.49
CA LEU A 70 -1.21 1.59 8.66
C LEU A 70 -1.16 0.27 7.89
N TRP A 71 0.00 -0.09 7.34
CA TRP A 71 0.19 -1.37 6.66
C TRP A 71 -0.03 -2.55 7.62
N ASN A 72 0.60 -2.53 8.80
CA ASN A 72 0.40 -3.56 9.82
C ASN A 72 -1.08 -3.69 10.23
N ALA A 73 -1.73 -2.57 10.48
CA ALA A 73 -3.14 -2.57 10.84
C ALA A 73 -4.01 -3.19 9.73
N SER A 74 -3.69 -2.89 8.46
CA SER A 74 -4.41 -3.46 7.31
C SER A 74 -4.20 -4.97 7.19
N ILE A 75 -2.95 -5.44 7.33
CA ILE A 75 -2.63 -6.87 7.31
C ILE A 75 -3.32 -7.59 8.48
N ASN A 76 -3.24 -7.04 9.69
CA ASN A 76 -3.88 -7.65 10.86
C ASN A 76 -5.40 -7.71 10.73
N ALA A 77 -6.03 -6.70 10.13
CA ALA A 77 -7.46 -6.72 9.85
C ALA A 77 -7.83 -7.82 8.84
N ALA A 78 -7.06 -7.95 7.75
CA ALA A 78 -7.27 -8.99 6.75
C ALA A 78 -7.03 -10.40 7.33
N ASN A 79 -6.02 -10.57 8.17
CA ASN A 79 -5.65 -11.86 8.76
C ASN A 79 -6.76 -12.48 9.63
N GLN A 80 -7.71 -11.69 10.13
CA GLN A 80 -8.88 -12.20 10.86
C GLN A 80 -9.81 -13.04 9.95
N PHE A 81 -9.69 -12.88 8.64
CA PHE A 81 -10.54 -13.54 7.63
C PHE A 81 -9.75 -14.47 6.71
N THR A 82 -8.51 -14.85 7.06
CA THR A 82 -7.66 -15.71 6.22
C THR A 82 -8.32 -17.04 5.87
N ASN A 83 -9.13 -17.58 6.77
CA ASN A 83 -9.85 -18.86 6.55
C ASN A 83 -11.25 -18.68 5.95
N ASP A 84 -11.68 -17.46 5.67
CA ASP A 84 -12.99 -17.22 5.05
C ASP A 84 -12.89 -17.46 3.53
N LYS A 85 -13.65 -18.44 3.03
CA LYS A 85 -13.68 -18.80 1.60
C LYS A 85 -14.14 -17.67 0.66
N ARG A 86 -14.67 -16.59 1.22
CA ARG A 86 -15.07 -15.40 0.45
C ARG A 86 -13.90 -14.45 0.21
N MET A 87 -12.73 -14.68 0.83
CA MET A 87 -11.56 -13.84 0.67
C MET A 87 -10.39 -14.64 0.11
N ILE A 88 -9.70 -14.07 -0.90
CA ILE A 88 -8.40 -14.51 -1.39
C ILE A 88 -7.37 -13.41 -1.15
N THR A 89 -6.18 -13.78 -0.67
CA THR A 89 -5.05 -12.86 -0.59
C THR A 89 -4.13 -13.06 -1.77
N VAL A 90 -3.83 -11.98 -2.48
CA VAL A 90 -2.95 -11.93 -3.65
C VAL A 90 -1.77 -11.01 -3.36
N ARG A 91 -0.54 -11.51 -3.51
CA ARG A 91 0.65 -10.66 -3.43
C ARG A 91 0.83 -9.93 -4.77
N PHE A 92 1.08 -8.64 -4.69
CA PHE A 92 1.36 -7.82 -5.87
C PHE A 92 2.59 -8.32 -6.65
N GLU A 93 3.58 -8.82 -5.94
CA GLU A 93 4.80 -9.40 -6.48
C GLU A 93 4.49 -10.66 -7.33
N ASP A 94 3.63 -11.55 -6.82
CA ASP A 94 3.21 -12.77 -7.55
C ASP A 94 2.41 -12.41 -8.82
N LEU A 95 1.58 -11.35 -8.75
CA LEU A 95 0.87 -10.82 -9.92
C LEU A 95 1.84 -10.31 -10.98
N LEU A 96 3.00 -9.77 -10.60
CA LEU A 96 4.02 -9.31 -11.54
C LEU A 96 4.90 -10.45 -12.07
N GLU A 97 5.18 -11.46 -11.26
CA GLU A 97 6.03 -12.60 -11.62
C GLU A 97 5.31 -13.63 -12.47
N THR A 98 4.11 -14.00 -12.06
CA THR A 98 3.27 -15.04 -12.67
C THR A 98 1.84 -14.52 -12.91
N PRO A 99 1.67 -13.50 -13.78
CA PRO A 99 0.38 -12.82 -13.93
C PRO A 99 -0.75 -13.75 -14.38
N GLU A 100 -0.48 -14.66 -15.30
CA GLU A 100 -1.50 -15.57 -15.83
C GLU A 100 -2.05 -16.48 -14.73
N ILE A 101 -1.18 -17.15 -13.99
CA ILE A 101 -1.58 -18.05 -12.89
C ILE A 101 -2.31 -17.27 -11.80
N THR A 102 -1.80 -16.08 -11.45
CA THR A 102 -2.40 -15.25 -10.41
C THR A 102 -3.79 -14.78 -10.78
N ILE A 103 -3.99 -14.35 -12.05
CA ILE A 103 -5.30 -13.89 -12.53
C ILE A 103 -6.27 -15.07 -12.67
N GLN A 104 -5.81 -16.25 -13.12
CA GLN A 104 -6.63 -17.46 -13.16
C GLN A 104 -7.17 -17.82 -11.77
N ASN A 105 -6.33 -17.79 -10.74
CA ASN A 105 -6.75 -18.03 -9.35
C ASN A 105 -7.78 -17.00 -8.86
N VAL A 106 -7.59 -15.73 -9.23
CA VAL A 106 -8.56 -14.67 -8.92
C VAL A 106 -9.88 -14.92 -9.64
N CYS A 107 -9.86 -15.24 -10.92
CA CYS A 107 -11.06 -15.56 -11.72
C CYS A 107 -11.82 -16.74 -11.15
N GLN A 108 -11.13 -17.81 -10.75
CA GLN A 108 -11.72 -18.96 -10.08
C GLN A 108 -12.39 -18.54 -8.76
N HIS A 109 -11.73 -17.71 -7.95
CA HIS A 109 -12.28 -17.24 -6.69
C HIS A 109 -13.59 -16.45 -6.87
N ILE A 110 -13.67 -15.61 -7.90
CA ILE A 110 -14.87 -14.78 -8.17
C ILE A 110 -15.87 -15.45 -9.12
N ASN A 111 -15.63 -16.70 -9.52
CA ASN A 111 -16.45 -17.49 -10.45
C ASN A 111 -16.61 -16.82 -11.83
N VAL A 112 -15.51 -16.31 -12.40
CA VAL A 112 -15.47 -15.72 -13.75
C VAL A 112 -14.48 -16.51 -14.60
N SER A 113 -14.76 -16.66 -15.89
CA SER A 113 -13.84 -17.30 -16.83
C SER A 113 -12.62 -16.42 -17.06
N PHE A 114 -11.44 -17.04 -17.08
CA PHE A 114 -10.21 -16.35 -17.45
C PHE A 114 -10.18 -16.06 -18.97
N ASP A 115 -9.76 -14.86 -19.35
CA ASP A 115 -9.50 -14.46 -20.71
C ASP A 115 -8.08 -13.91 -20.84
N LYS A 116 -7.32 -14.32 -21.87
CA LYS A 116 -5.93 -13.84 -22.07
C LYS A 116 -5.83 -12.32 -22.26
N ASN A 117 -6.89 -11.67 -22.71
CA ASN A 117 -6.94 -10.22 -22.80
C ASN A 117 -6.84 -9.52 -21.45
N MET A 118 -7.14 -10.20 -20.34
CA MET A 118 -6.93 -9.68 -18.98
C MET A 118 -5.46 -9.41 -18.66
N LEU A 119 -4.52 -9.96 -19.45
CA LEU A 119 -3.09 -9.70 -19.34
C LEU A 119 -2.66 -8.43 -20.08
N ASN A 120 -3.50 -7.88 -20.96
CA ASN A 120 -3.21 -6.71 -21.77
C ASN A 120 -3.53 -5.41 -21.00
N ILE A 121 -2.76 -5.12 -19.96
CA ILE A 121 -2.93 -3.89 -19.16
C ILE A 121 -1.95 -2.82 -19.60
N THR A 122 -2.40 -1.55 -19.58
CA THR A 122 -1.53 -0.39 -19.83
C THR A 122 -0.73 -0.02 -18.58
N GLN A 123 0.47 0.54 -18.78
CA GLN A 123 1.39 0.93 -17.71
C GLN A 123 1.09 2.36 -17.24
N GLU A 124 0.03 2.52 -16.47
CA GLU A 124 -0.42 3.83 -15.99
C GLU A 124 -0.31 3.96 -14.47
N SER A 125 -0.44 5.20 -14.01
CA SER A 125 -0.61 5.51 -12.59
C SER A 125 0.60 5.22 -11.68
N SER A 126 1.81 5.10 -12.22
CA SER A 126 3.03 5.01 -11.42
C SER A 126 3.31 6.33 -10.69
N SER A 127 3.85 6.28 -9.47
CA SER A 127 4.37 7.45 -8.74
C SER A 127 5.88 7.64 -8.93
N ILE A 128 6.52 6.76 -9.69
CA ILE A 128 7.98 6.71 -9.87
C ILE A 128 8.33 6.88 -11.35
N GLU A 129 7.49 6.32 -12.23
CA GLU A 129 7.70 6.29 -13.68
C GLU A 129 6.61 7.09 -14.39
N LYS A 130 6.94 7.63 -15.58
CA LYS A 130 5.93 8.22 -16.47
C LYS A 130 4.98 7.14 -16.97
N ASP A 131 3.74 7.52 -17.21
CA ASP A 131 2.77 6.65 -17.85
C ASP A 131 3.29 6.28 -19.26
N SER A 132 3.19 5.01 -19.62
CA SER A 132 3.64 4.51 -20.93
C SER A 132 2.53 3.68 -21.56
N LYS A 133 2.55 3.63 -22.90
CA LYS A 133 1.63 2.80 -23.68
C LYS A 133 2.06 1.33 -23.75
N GLU A 134 3.14 0.96 -23.08
CA GLU A 134 3.58 -0.43 -22.99
C GLU A 134 2.50 -1.29 -22.32
N ILE A 135 2.27 -2.45 -22.90
CA ILE A 135 1.26 -3.41 -22.43
C ILE A 135 1.94 -4.51 -21.64
N GLY A 136 1.29 -4.99 -20.58
CA GLY A 136 1.71 -6.11 -19.76
C GLY A 136 2.24 -5.73 -18.38
N PHE A 137 2.88 -6.67 -17.72
CA PHE A 137 3.33 -6.54 -16.32
C PHE A 137 4.84 -6.27 -16.28
N LYS A 138 5.26 -5.25 -15.51
CA LYS A 138 6.68 -4.93 -15.29
C LYS A 138 7.16 -5.54 -13.97
N LYS A 139 7.90 -6.65 -14.07
CA LYS A 139 8.46 -7.38 -12.90
C LYS A 139 9.31 -6.48 -12.00
N GLU A 140 10.03 -5.53 -12.57
CA GLU A 140 10.91 -4.61 -11.84
C GLU A 140 10.16 -3.76 -10.81
N ARG A 141 8.86 -3.56 -10.99
CA ARG A 141 8.02 -2.80 -10.02
C ARG A 141 7.89 -3.48 -8.67
N ALA A 142 8.11 -4.79 -8.58
CA ALA A 142 8.16 -5.52 -7.32
C ALA A 142 9.32 -5.04 -6.44
N SER A 143 10.48 -4.76 -7.04
CA SER A 143 11.73 -4.49 -6.35
C SER A 143 12.30 -3.07 -6.55
N ASN A 144 11.56 -2.15 -7.16
CA ASN A 144 12.04 -0.78 -7.43
C ASN A 144 12.52 -0.05 -6.16
N TRP A 145 11.99 -0.37 -4.99
CA TRP A 145 12.43 0.20 -3.72
C TRP A 145 13.88 -0.19 -3.35
N LYS A 146 14.41 -1.31 -3.88
CA LYS A 146 15.81 -1.74 -3.71
C LYS A 146 16.77 -0.89 -4.52
N LYS A 147 16.31 -0.27 -5.63
CA LYS A 147 17.11 0.56 -6.52
C LYS A 147 17.35 1.98 -5.97
N GLY A 148 16.72 2.36 -4.85
CA GLY A 148 16.87 3.65 -4.22
C GLY A 148 15.56 4.39 -3.94
N GLY A 149 15.67 5.69 -3.61
CA GLY A 149 14.53 6.56 -3.29
C GLY A 149 14.06 6.50 -1.84
N LEU A 150 14.34 5.40 -1.11
CA LEU A 150 14.24 5.33 0.34
C LEU A 150 15.64 5.34 0.95
N ASN A 151 15.85 6.13 2.02
CA ASN A 151 17.07 6.01 2.79
C ASN A 151 17.04 4.75 3.69
N THR A 152 18.22 4.36 4.18
CA THR A 152 18.40 3.15 4.99
C THR A 152 17.53 3.19 6.26
N THR A 153 17.38 4.36 6.89
CA THR A 153 16.57 4.53 8.12
C THR A 153 15.08 4.36 7.85
N GLU A 154 14.55 4.84 6.72
CA GLU A 154 13.16 4.61 6.32
C GLU A 154 12.87 3.12 6.13
N ARG A 155 13.77 2.40 5.44
CA ARG A 155 13.66 0.95 5.25
C ARG A 155 13.77 0.20 6.56
N TRP A 156 14.69 0.61 7.43
CA TRP A 156 14.86 0.01 8.76
C TRP A 156 13.62 0.21 9.63
N ILE A 157 13.07 1.43 9.73
CA ILE A 157 11.83 1.71 10.47
C ILE A 157 10.69 0.81 9.98
N CYS A 158 10.55 0.71 8.66
CA CYS A 158 9.51 -0.12 8.05
C CYS A 158 9.69 -1.60 8.43
N GLN A 159 10.90 -2.14 8.29
CA GLN A 159 11.18 -3.52 8.62
C GLN A 159 11.02 -3.82 10.11
N TYR A 160 11.54 -2.93 10.96
CA TYR A 160 11.45 -3.09 12.42
C TYR A 160 9.99 -3.16 12.86
N MET A 161 9.16 -2.23 12.38
CA MET A 161 7.75 -2.16 12.75
C MET A 161 6.90 -3.27 12.14
N CYS A 162 7.24 -3.73 10.94
CA CYS A 162 6.43 -4.68 10.18
C CYS A 162 7.02 -6.10 10.18
N LYS A 163 8.05 -6.38 10.98
CA LYS A 163 8.86 -7.61 10.91
C LYS A 163 8.02 -8.88 10.84
N GLU A 164 7.11 -9.06 11.79
CA GLU A 164 6.29 -10.27 11.87
C GLU A 164 5.40 -10.46 10.63
N ASN A 165 4.72 -9.39 10.21
CA ASN A 165 3.85 -9.44 9.03
C ASN A 165 4.63 -9.54 7.72
N LEU A 166 5.84 -8.98 7.63
CA LEU A 166 6.75 -9.19 6.50
C LEU A 166 7.08 -10.68 6.36
N GLN A 167 7.50 -11.32 7.45
CA GLN A 167 7.86 -12.74 7.45
C GLN A 167 6.66 -13.64 7.13
N LYS A 168 5.49 -13.36 7.73
CA LYS A 168 4.24 -14.11 7.43
C LYS A 168 3.81 -14.01 5.97
N ASN A 169 4.12 -12.91 5.29
CA ASN A 169 3.82 -12.70 3.88
C ASN A 169 5.01 -13.02 2.96
N SER A 170 6.02 -13.76 3.45
CA SER A 170 7.20 -14.21 2.68
C SER A 170 8.02 -13.08 2.07
N TYR A 171 8.12 -11.93 2.77
CA TYR A 171 9.03 -10.85 2.40
C TYR A 171 10.35 -10.97 3.15
N GLU A 172 11.45 -10.95 2.40
CA GLU A 172 12.81 -10.99 2.95
C GLU A 172 13.14 -9.71 3.74
N LEU A 173 13.86 -9.89 4.84
CA LEU A 173 14.39 -8.78 5.64
C LEU A 173 15.81 -8.45 5.18
N GLU A 174 16.13 -7.15 5.09
CA GLU A 174 17.49 -6.68 4.82
C GLU A 174 18.27 -6.58 6.13
N THR A 175 19.55 -6.92 6.11
CA THR A 175 20.46 -6.65 7.23
C THR A 175 21.00 -5.22 7.09
N ILE A 176 20.29 -4.26 7.68
CA ILE A 176 20.59 -2.83 7.61
C ILE A 176 20.56 -2.19 8.99
N GLN A 177 21.35 -1.12 9.16
CA GLN A 177 21.38 -0.32 10.39
C GLN A 177 20.85 1.09 10.09
N PRO A 178 20.06 1.69 11.00
CA PRO A 178 19.58 3.06 10.81
C PRO A 178 20.69 4.07 11.09
N ASN A 179 20.64 5.21 10.41
CA ASN A 179 21.37 6.39 10.85
C ASN A 179 20.68 6.98 12.07
N ILE A 180 21.39 7.11 13.20
CA ILE A 180 20.83 7.52 14.48
C ILE A 180 20.20 8.93 14.44
N PHE A 181 20.83 9.86 13.71
CA PHE A 181 20.31 11.24 13.56
C PHE A 181 19.01 11.27 12.78
N LEU A 182 18.92 10.49 11.68
CA LEU A 182 17.70 10.36 10.91
C LEU A 182 16.62 9.63 11.69
N LEU A 183 16.97 8.61 12.48
CA LEU A 183 16.02 7.91 13.33
C LEU A 183 15.42 8.86 14.36
N SER A 184 16.25 9.65 15.07
CA SER A 184 15.81 10.68 16.00
C SER A 184 14.89 11.70 15.31
N TYR A 185 15.28 12.17 14.11
CA TYR A 185 14.44 13.07 13.32
C TYR A 185 13.05 12.47 13.03
N TYR A 186 12.96 11.20 12.59
CA TYR A 186 11.69 10.56 12.34
C TYR A 186 10.87 10.38 13.62
N LEU A 187 11.47 10.06 14.74
CA LEU A 187 10.78 9.93 16.02
C LEU A 187 10.19 11.28 16.48
N TYR A 188 10.99 12.34 16.48
CA TYR A 188 10.53 13.67 16.92
C TYR A 188 9.57 14.33 15.95
N SER A 189 9.75 14.13 14.64
CA SER A 189 8.83 14.69 13.64
C SER A 189 7.48 13.97 13.55
N PHE A 190 7.37 12.75 14.08
CA PHE A 190 6.16 11.93 13.99
C PHE A 190 4.90 12.62 14.54
N PRO A 191 4.84 13.11 15.79
CA PRO A 191 3.66 13.78 16.33
C PRO A 191 3.31 15.05 15.55
N ILE A 192 4.33 15.82 15.14
CA ILE A 192 4.13 17.03 14.36
C ILE A 192 3.48 16.69 13.00
N LYS A 193 4.00 15.67 12.32
CA LYS A 193 3.48 15.20 11.04
C LYS A 193 2.05 14.70 11.15
N ILE A 194 1.69 14.00 12.23
CA ILE A 194 0.31 13.57 12.48
C ILE A 194 -0.61 14.78 12.63
N LEU A 195 -0.21 15.78 13.41
CA LEU A 195 -1.01 17.00 13.62
C LEU A 195 -1.24 17.74 12.29
N LEU A 196 -0.17 17.98 11.52
CA LEU A 196 -0.26 18.62 10.21
C LEU A 196 -1.12 17.81 9.23
N ALA A 197 -0.97 16.47 9.23
CA ALA A 197 -1.78 15.60 8.39
C ALA A 197 -3.26 15.64 8.77
N LEU A 198 -3.59 15.73 10.07
CA LEU A 198 -4.96 15.94 10.54
C LEU A 198 -5.52 17.24 10.01
N MET A 199 -4.83 18.36 10.23
CA MET A 199 -5.26 19.68 9.78
C MET A 199 -5.52 19.73 8.27
N MET A 200 -4.63 19.13 7.46
CA MET A 200 -4.76 19.12 6.00
C MET A 200 -5.87 18.17 5.49
N ASN A 201 -6.38 17.28 6.32
CA ASN A 201 -7.39 16.30 5.93
C ASN A 201 -8.73 16.48 6.67
N LEU A 202 -8.89 17.48 7.55
CA LEU A 202 -10.12 17.69 8.35
C LEU A 202 -11.38 17.63 7.48
N ASN A 203 -11.40 18.33 6.34
CA ASN A 203 -12.57 18.39 5.45
C ASN A 203 -12.86 17.05 4.71
N ARG A 204 -11.99 16.06 4.84
CA ARG A 204 -12.12 14.73 4.21
C ARG A 204 -12.37 13.61 5.22
N MET A 205 -12.36 13.95 6.49
CA MET A 205 -12.56 12.99 7.58
C MET A 205 -14.02 13.00 8.03
N LYS A 206 -14.72 11.88 7.83
CA LYS A 206 -16.06 11.69 8.39
C LYS A 206 -16.01 11.40 9.89
N ASN A 207 -14.96 10.72 10.36
CA ASN A 207 -14.76 10.39 11.78
C ASN A 207 -13.28 10.54 12.15
N ILE A 208 -12.96 11.60 12.92
CA ILE A 208 -11.59 11.94 13.33
C ILE A 208 -11.04 10.90 14.29
N VAL A 209 -11.86 10.45 15.26
CA VAL A 209 -11.44 9.50 16.30
C VAL A 209 -11.03 8.16 15.69
N GLU A 210 -11.82 7.65 14.77
CA GLU A 210 -11.53 6.41 14.08
C GLU A 210 -10.28 6.51 13.18
N THR A 211 -10.11 7.63 12.49
CA THR A 211 -8.93 7.89 11.67
C THR A 211 -7.66 7.95 12.52
N LEU A 212 -7.73 8.56 13.71
CA LEU A 212 -6.62 8.59 14.68
C LEU A 212 -6.30 7.19 15.21
N LYS A 213 -7.32 6.44 15.65
CA LYS A 213 -7.13 5.06 16.12
C LYS A 213 -6.39 4.19 15.11
N ARG A 214 -6.73 4.30 13.82
CA ARG A 214 -6.06 3.55 12.74
C ARG A 214 -4.62 3.98 12.47
N ARG A 215 -4.26 5.23 12.77
CA ARG A 215 -2.91 5.76 12.54
C ARG A 215 -1.98 5.57 13.74
N LEU A 216 -2.55 5.38 14.94
CA LEU A 216 -1.81 5.28 16.19
C LEU A 216 -1.72 3.84 16.73
N LYS A 217 -2.62 2.96 16.31
CA LYS A 217 -2.46 1.51 16.54
C LYS A 217 -1.35 0.96 15.65
#